data_e632edcfba36c1ddfb4b9674ce1fcaaa
#
_entry.id   e632edcfba36c1ddfb4b9674ce1fcaaa
#
_cell.length_a   1.000
_cell.length_b   1.000
_cell.length_c   1.000
_cell.angle_alpha   90.00
_cell.angle_beta   90.00
_cell.angle_gamma   90.00
#
_symmetry.space_group_name_H-M   'P 1'
#
loop_
_entity.id
_entity.type
_entity.pdbx_description
1 polymer ?
#
loop_
_entity_poly.entity_id
_entity_poly.type
_entity_poly.pdbx_seq_one_letter_code
_entity_poly.pdbx_strand_id
1 'polypeptide(L)'
;IASSYLFSSMKPSIYDSTAAYPRDLIGYGADVPHARWPGGARIAVQFVLNYEEGGENSVLHGDAASEQFLSEMFNPAVYPDRHLSMEGIYEYGSRAGVWRILREFDARGWPLTVFGVATALARYPEMVKVFQQRGDEIACHGLKWMHYQNVDEATERAHMAEALGIIEKLSGERPLGWYTGRDSPRTRRLVADDGRLLYDSDYYGDDLPFWMKVQRTDGAVVPHLVVPYTLDCNDMRFALPQGYSHADPFFEYMKDTFDALYAEGDPHGLDRPKMMSIGMHCRLLGRPGRI
;
A
#
# COMPACT_ATOMS: atom_id res chain seq x y z
N ILE A 1 -18.97 -3.17 23.45
CA ILE A 1 -18.10 -3.87 24.42
C ILE A 1 -16.68 -4.08 23.86
N ALA A 2 -16.49 -4.11 22.53
CA ALA A 2 -15.16 -4.21 21.90
C ALA A 2 -14.27 -2.96 22.08
N SER A 3 -14.87 -1.80 22.30
CA SER A 3 -14.16 -0.51 22.34
C SER A 3 -13.26 -0.32 23.58
N SER A 4 -13.63 -0.86 24.75
CA SER A 4 -12.88 -0.59 25.99
C SER A 4 -11.65 -1.47 26.19
N TYR A 5 -11.64 -2.69 25.65
CA TYR A 5 -10.48 -3.59 25.71
C TYR A 5 -9.34 -3.17 24.76
N LEU A 6 -9.66 -2.50 23.65
CA LEU A 6 -8.68 -2.04 22.68
C LEU A 6 -7.83 -0.88 23.21
N PHE A 7 -8.39 0.00 24.05
CA PHE A 7 -7.67 1.17 24.56
C PHE A 7 -6.56 0.86 25.58
N SER A 8 -6.66 -0.23 26.35
CA SER A 8 -5.64 -0.55 27.36
C SER A 8 -4.38 -1.20 26.78
N SER A 9 -4.47 -1.76 25.57
CA SER A 9 -3.35 -2.42 24.88
C SER A 9 -2.76 -1.60 23.74
N MET A 10 -3.23 -0.35 23.55
CA MET A 10 -2.68 0.52 22.51
C MET A 10 -1.25 0.91 22.82
N LYS A 11 -0.39 0.70 21.84
CA LYS A 11 1.01 1.10 21.92
C LYS A 11 1.16 2.61 21.83
N PRO A 12 2.24 3.17 22.42
CA PRO A 12 2.55 4.59 22.23
C PRO A 12 2.77 4.85 20.73
N SER A 13 2.44 6.06 20.29
CA SER A 13 2.73 6.50 18.93
C SER A 13 4.24 6.46 18.69
N ILE A 14 4.67 5.84 17.59
CA ILE A 14 6.07 5.91 17.12
C ILE A 14 6.45 7.34 16.72
N TYR A 15 5.47 8.24 16.57
CA TYR A 15 5.66 9.66 16.25
C TYR A 15 5.45 10.58 17.46
N ASP A 16 5.43 10.01 18.68
CA ASP A 16 5.49 10.82 19.87
C ASP A 16 6.87 11.50 19.97
N SER A 17 6.91 12.75 19.52
CA SER A 17 8.13 13.56 19.52
C SER A 17 8.69 13.84 20.90
N THR A 18 7.92 13.56 21.97
CA THR A 18 8.34 13.76 23.35
C THR A 18 9.04 12.54 23.94
N ALA A 19 8.93 11.37 23.30
CA ALA A 19 9.62 10.17 23.71
C ALA A 19 11.12 10.27 23.37
N ALA A 20 11.97 9.88 24.30
CA ALA A 20 13.42 9.84 24.09
C ALA A 20 13.81 8.85 22.97
N TYR A 21 13.01 7.81 22.77
CA TYR A 21 13.14 6.82 21.69
C TYR A 21 11.74 6.44 21.18
N PRO A 22 11.29 7.03 20.07
CA PRO A 22 9.90 6.90 19.62
C PRO A 22 9.61 5.61 18.83
N ARG A 23 10.57 4.69 18.69
CA ARG A 23 10.37 3.43 17.97
C ARG A 23 9.83 2.34 18.89
N ASP A 24 8.84 1.57 18.42
CA ASP A 24 8.42 0.31 19.09
C ASP A 24 9.19 -0.86 18.49
N LEU A 25 10.16 -1.40 19.23
CA LEU A 25 10.92 -2.60 18.86
C LEU A 25 10.38 -3.87 19.52
N ILE A 26 9.31 -3.77 20.30
CA ILE A 26 8.75 -4.90 21.07
C ILE A 26 7.60 -5.54 20.29
N GLY A 27 6.76 -4.75 19.63
CA GLY A 27 5.61 -5.25 18.91
C GLY A 27 4.67 -6.08 19.79
N TYR A 28 4.16 -7.18 19.28
CA TYR A 28 3.44 -8.16 20.08
C TYR A 28 4.36 -9.07 20.91
N GLY A 29 5.66 -9.06 20.61
CA GLY A 29 6.65 -9.91 21.29
C GLY A 29 6.38 -11.40 21.08
N ALA A 30 6.67 -12.20 22.13
CA ALA A 30 6.44 -13.64 22.10
C ALA A 30 4.95 -14.03 22.24
N ASP A 31 4.13 -13.15 22.81
CA ASP A 31 2.72 -13.38 23.04
C ASP A 31 1.85 -12.76 21.95
N VAL A 32 2.00 -13.25 20.72
CA VAL A 32 1.23 -12.77 19.56
C VAL A 32 -0.26 -13.06 19.78
N PRO A 33 -1.16 -12.07 19.63
CA PRO A 33 -2.59 -12.30 19.81
C PRO A 33 -3.16 -13.18 18.69
N HIS A 34 -4.19 -13.95 19.00
CA HIS A 34 -4.96 -14.64 17.98
C HIS A 34 -5.82 -13.64 17.20
N ALA A 35 -5.61 -13.53 15.90
CA ALA A 35 -6.28 -12.53 15.05
C ALA A 35 -7.79 -12.72 14.91
N ARG A 36 -8.30 -13.96 15.09
CA ARG A 36 -9.73 -14.31 14.97
C ARG A 36 -10.34 -13.89 13.64
N TRP A 37 -9.63 -14.22 12.55
CA TRP A 37 -10.14 -13.94 11.23
C TRP A 37 -11.50 -14.54 10.97
N PRO A 38 -12.37 -13.93 10.15
CA PRO A 38 -13.68 -14.46 9.81
C PRO A 38 -13.60 -15.91 9.33
N GLY A 39 -14.58 -16.72 9.71
CA GLY A 39 -14.62 -18.14 9.35
C GLY A 39 -13.54 -19.02 10.00
N GLY A 40 -12.80 -18.51 10.98
CA GLY A 40 -11.69 -19.25 11.61
C GLY A 40 -10.50 -19.46 10.67
N ALA A 41 -10.30 -18.53 9.73
CA ALA A 41 -9.20 -18.62 8.77
C ALA A 41 -7.85 -18.55 9.50
N ARG A 42 -6.90 -19.39 9.03
CA ARG A 42 -5.53 -19.47 9.57
C ARG A 42 -4.64 -18.35 9.10
N ILE A 43 -5.00 -17.68 8.00
CA ILE A 43 -4.27 -16.57 7.41
C ILE A 43 -5.26 -15.64 6.71
N ALA A 44 -4.97 -14.34 6.74
CA ALA A 44 -5.60 -13.37 5.86
C ALA A 44 -4.61 -13.00 4.73
N VAL A 45 -5.04 -13.10 3.49
CA VAL A 45 -4.24 -12.69 2.32
C VAL A 45 -4.88 -11.47 1.70
N GLN A 46 -4.11 -10.38 1.61
CA GLN A 46 -4.50 -9.16 0.94
C GLN A 46 -3.77 -9.05 -0.39
N PHE A 47 -4.49 -9.06 -1.49
CA PHE A 47 -3.91 -8.77 -2.80
C PHE A 47 -3.99 -7.27 -3.06
N VAL A 48 -2.84 -6.63 -3.17
CA VAL A 48 -2.70 -5.19 -3.36
C VAL A 48 -2.30 -4.89 -4.80
N LEU A 49 -3.12 -4.15 -5.52
CA LEU A 49 -2.79 -3.62 -6.83
C LEU A 49 -2.39 -2.15 -6.69
N ASN A 50 -1.10 -1.85 -6.86
CA ASN A 50 -0.61 -0.48 -6.94
C ASN A 50 -0.92 0.06 -8.34
N TYR A 51 -1.92 0.94 -8.43
CA TYR A 51 -2.31 1.60 -9.67
C TYR A 51 -1.68 2.99 -9.73
N GLU A 52 -0.54 3.07 -10.42
CA GLU A 52 0.37 4.22 -10.40
C GLU A 52 0.57 4.88 -11.76
N GLU A 53 0.16 4.23 -12.83
CA GLU A 53 0.39 4.64 -14.22
C GLU A 53 -0.29 5.98 -14.54
N GLY A 54 0.51 7.01 -14.77
CA GLY A 54 0.07 8.41 -14.89
C GLY A 54 0.27 9.23 -13.61
N GLY A 55 0.74 8.61 -12.52
CA GLY A 55 1.14 9.28 -11.27
C GLY A 55 2.66 9.41 -11.09
N GLU A 56 3.46 8.81 -11.98
CA GLU A 56 4.92 8.87 -12.00
C GLU A 56 5.43 10.29 -12.24
N ASN A 57 6.72 10.53 -11.92
CA ASN A 57 7.37 11.80 -12.23
C ASN A 57 7.48 12.01 -13.75
N SER A 58 7.01 13.14 -14.25
CA SER A 58 7.07 13.54 -15.65
C SER A 58 7.01 15.05 -15.78
N VAL A 59 7.77 15.60 -16.73
CA VAL A 59 7.68 17.02 -17.08
C VAL A 59 6.27 17.40 -17.58
N LEU A 60 5.52 16.44 -18.12
CA LEU A 60 4.11 16.63 -18.51
C LEU A 60 3.19 16.80 -17.27
N HIS A 61 3.64 16.42 -16.11
CA HIS A 61 2.93 16.54 -14.85
C HIS A 61 3.42 17.74 -14.02
N GLY A 62 4.31 18.57 -14.59
CA GLY A 62 4.93 19.71 -13.90
C GLY A 62 6.12 19.34 -13.04
N ASP A 63 6.65 18.12 -13.14
CA ASP A 63 7.84 17.70 -12.41
C ASP A 63 9.12 18.22 -13.09
N ALA A 64 10.19 18.36 -12.33
CA ALA A 64 11.46 18.86 -12.83
C ALA A 64 12.16 17.88 -13.79
N ALA A 65 11.82 16.60 -13.71
CA ALA A 65 12.46 15.55 -14.50
C ALA A 65 11.59 14.30 -14.65
N SER A 66 12.04 13.41 -15.55
CA SER A 66 11.44 12.10 -15.81
C SER A 66 11.63 11.12 -14.64
N GLU A 67 10.75 10.10 -14.58
CA GLU A 67 10.85 8.99 -13.60
C GLU A 67 12.09 8.15 -13.83
N GLN A 68 12.60 7.56 -12.75
CA GLN A 68 13.76 6.67 -12.75
C GLN A 68 13.48 5.30 -12.13
N PHE A 69 12.42 5.21 -11.32
CA PHE A 69 12.26 4.09 -10.40
C PHE A 69 11.26 3.07 -10.89
N LEU A 70 11.50 1.82 -10.49
CA LEU A 70 10.58 0.69 -10.60
C LEU A 70 10.08 0.42 -12.02
N SER A 71 11.04 0.17 -12.93
CA SER A 71 10.81 -0.18 -14.32
C SER A 71 11.78 -1.25 -14.81
N GLU A 72 11.59 -1.71 -16.05
CA GLU A 72 12.50 -2.64 -16.73
C GLU A 72 13.88 -2.03 -17.05
N MET A 73 14.01 -0.71 -16.93
CA MET A 73 15.27 -0.03 -17.24
C MET A 73 16.18 -0.04 -16.01
N PHE A 74 17.37 -0.60 -16.19
CA PHE A 74 18.41 -0.57 -15.15
C PHE A 74 19.09 0.81 -15.15
N ASN A 75 19.09 1.48 -13.97
CA ASN A 75 19.68 2.82 -13.80
C ASN A 75 19.33 3.80 -14.93
N PRO A 76 18.04 4.04 -15.20
CA PRO A 76 17.66 4.97 -16.25
C PRO A 76 18.18 6.37 -15.93
N ALA A 77 18.63 7.07 -16.96
CA ALA A 77 19.02 8.46 -16.81
C ALA A 77 17.81 9.35 -16.50
N VAL A 78 18.06 10.41 -15.75
CA VAL A 78 17.07 11.46 -15.47
C VAL A 78 17.18 12.54 -16.53
N TYR A 79 16.06 12.92 -17.10
CA TYR A 79 16.03 13.99 -18.10
C TYR A 79 15.09 15.10 -17.61
N PRO A 80 15.50 16.39 -17.75
CA PRO A 80 14.60 17.53 -17.56
C PRO A 80 13.70 17.71 -18.80
N ASP A 81 13.30 16.62 -19.40
CA ASP A 81 12.48 16.48 -20.59
C ASP A 81 11.73 15.13 -20.53
N ARG A 82 10.89 14.87 -21.51
CA ARG A 82 10.19 13.59 -21.66
C ARG A 82 11.16 12.44 -21.87
N HIS A 83 10.88 11.33 -21.19
CA HIS A 83 11.59 10.07 -21.38
C HIS A 83 10.63 9.04 -21.99
N LEU A 84 10.50 9.03 -23.31
CA LEU A 84 9.48 8.25 -24.03
C LEU A 84 9.53 6.76 -23.73
N SER A 85 10.72 6.19 -23.53
CA SER A 85 10.85 4.77 -23.15
C SER A 85 10.28 4.50 -21.76
N MET A 86 10.50 5.41 -20.79
CA MET A 86 9.93 5.29 -19.45
C MET A 86 8.40 5.48 -19.51
N GLU A 87 7.93 6.50 -20.22
CA GLU A 87 6.50 6.73 -20.45
C GLU A 87 5.84 5.47 -21.03
N GLY A 88 6.44 4.85 -22.06
CA GLY A 88 5.93 3.62 -22.68
C GLY A 88 5.86 2.41 -21.72
N ILE A 89 6.77 2.33 -20.73
CA ILE A 89 6.71 1.29 -19.68
C ILE A 89 5.50 1.51 -18.77
N TYR A 90 5.25 2.73 -18.32
CA TYR A 90 4.08 3.07 -17.52
C TYR A 90 2.79 2.91 -18.33
N GLU A 91 2.75 3.39 -19.56
CA GLU A 91 1.60 3.18 -20.46
C GLU A 91 1.26 1.69 -20.63
N TYR A 92 2.27 0.81 -20.71
CA TYR A 92 2.02 -0.62 -20.80
C TYR A 92 1.19 -1.13 -19.60
N GLY A 93 1.49 -0.68 -18.40
CA GLY A 93 0.74 -1.05 -17.19
C GLY A 93 -0.74 -0.72 -17.33
N SER A 94 -1.06 0.50 -17.73
CA SER A 94 -2.42 0.98 -17.91
C SER A 94 -3.12 0.35 -19.13
N ARG A 95 -2.41 0.17 -20.26
CA ARG A 95 -3.00 -0.29 -21.52
C ARG A 95 -3.18 -1.81 -21.61
N ALA A 96 -2.29 -2.58 -20.98
CA ALA A 96 -2.24 -4.03 -21.12
C ALA A 96 -2.12 -4.77 -19.78
N GLY A 97 -1.23 -4.31 -18.90
CA GLY A 97 -0.86 -5.02 -17.68
C GLY A 97 -2.01 -5.16 -16.69
N VAL A 98 -2.71 -4.07 -16.41
CA VAL A 98 -3.87 -4.06 -15.49
C VAL A 98 -4.94 -5.05 -15.94
N TRP A 99 -5.26 -5.08 -17.23
CA TRP A 99 -6.29 -5.97 -17.76
C TRP A 99 -5.92 -7.44 -17.67
N ARG A 100 -4.63 -7.77 -17.77
CA ARG A 100 -4.15 -9.14 -17.60
C ARG A 100 -4.27 -9.59 -16.15
N ILE A 101 -3.87 -8.74 -15.21
CA ILE A 101 -4.05 -9.01 -13.78
C ILE A 101 -5.53 -9.19 -13.45
N LEU A 102 -6.37 -8.24 -13.83
CA LEU A 102 -7.80 -8.30 -13.52
C LEU A 102 -8.47 -9.59 -14.03
N ARG A 103 -8.12 -10.07 -15.24
CA ARG A 103 -8.66 -11.35 -15.75
C ARG A 103 -8.33 -12.54 -14.85
N GLU A 104 -7.14 -12.57 -14.25
CA GLU A 104 -6.76 -13.66 -13.33
C GLU A 104 -7.59 -13.62 -12.04
N PHE A 105 -7.85 -12.42 -11.54
CA PHE A 105 -8.68 -12.22 -10.36
C PHE A 105 -10.16 -12.46 -10.64
N ASP A 106 -10.66 -12.04 -11.80
CA ASP A 106 -12.04 -12.31 -12.25
C ASP A 106 -12.32 -13.81 -12.37
N ALA A 107 -11.38 -14.56 -12.97
CA ALA A 107 -11.52 -16.00 -13.13
C ALA A 107 -11.63 -16.75 -11.79
N ARG A 108 -11.15 -16.14 -10.70
CA ARG A 108 -11.18 -16.72 -9.35
C ARG A 108 -12.23 -16.07 -8.44
N GLY A 109 -12.85 -14.98 -8.86
CA GLY A 109 -13.79 -14.21 -8.05
C GLY A 109 -13.13 -13.59 -6.82
N TRP A 110 -11.84 -13.22 -6.90
CA TRP A 110 -11.11 -12.63 -5.79
C TRP A 110 -11.12 -11.10 -5.86
N PRO A 111 -11.39 -10.42 -4.74
CA PRO A 111 -11.30 -8.97 -4.66
C PRO A 111 -9.84 -8.51 -4.55
N LEU A 112 -9.63 -7.23 -4.86
CA LEU A 112 -8.38 -6.52 -4.70
C LEU A 112 -8.54 -5.36 -3.72
N THR A 113 -7.45 -4.98 -3.04
CA THR A 113 -7.26 -3.63 -2.53
C THR A 113 -6.42 -2.87 -3.55
N VAL A 114 -6.99 -1.85 -4.17
CA VAL A 114 -6.30 -1.00 -5.13
C VAL A 114 -5.70 0.19 -4.39
N PHE A 115 -4.37 0.24 -4.31
CA PHE A 115 -3.68 1.45 -3.89
C PHE A 115 -3.58 2.36 -5.11
N GLY A 116 -4.53 3.31 -5.21
CA GLY A 116 -4.67 4.18 -6.37
C GLY A 116 -3.99 5.54 -6.16
N VAL A 117 -3.00 5.85 -6.98
CA VAL A 117 -2.45 7.20 -7.05
C VAL A 117 -3.53 8.12 -7.65
N ALA A 118 -3.90 9.19 -6.94
CA ALA A 118 -5.05 10.00 -7.30
C ALA A 118 -4.94 10.61 -8.71
N THR A 119 -3.76 11.11 -9.08
CA THR A 119 -3.52 11.64 -10.44
C THR A 119 -3.54 10.55 -11.52
N ALA A 120 -3.13 9.32 -11.21
CA ALA A 120 -3.26 8.18 -12.13
C ALA A 120 -4.72 7.87 -12.41
N LEU A 121 -5.54 7.76 -11.35
CA LEU A 121 -6.98 7.55 -11.48
C LEU A 121 -7.69 8.71 -12.21
N ALA A 122 -7.25 9.95 -11.98
CA ALA A 122 -7.81 11.11 -12.67
C ALA A 122 -7.50 11.11 -14.17
N ARG A 123 -6.38 10.53 -14.61
CA ARG A 123 -6.01 10.41 -16.03
C ARG A 123 -6.74 9.29 -16.75
N TYR A 124 -7.19 8.27 -16.00
CA TYR A 124 -7.99 7.17 -16.56
C TYR A 124 -9.19 6.85 -15.65
N PRO A 125 -10.19 7.74 -15.58
CA PRO A 125 -11.30 7.64 -14.61
C PRO A 125 -12.21 6.42 -14.84
N GLU A 126 -12.21 5.83 -16.03
CA GLU A 126 -12.94 4.60 -16.32
C GLU A 126 -12.45 3.43 -15.46
N MET A 127 -11.18 3.40 -15.07
CA MET A 127 -10.64 2.36 -14.20
C MET A 127 -11.28 2.36 -12.82
N VAL A 128 -11.65 3.53 -12.29
CA VAL A 128 -12.37 3.62 -11.01
C VAL A 128 -13.69 2.83 -11.09
N LYS A 129 -14.42 2.97 -12.19
CA LYS A 129 -15.69 2.23 -12.42
C LYS A 129 -15.44 0.72 -12.54
N VAL A 130 -14.34 0.33 -13.19
CA VAL A 130 -13.95 -1.09 -13.31
C VAL A 130 -13.71 -1.68 -11.93
N PHE A 131 -12.91 -1.03 -11.08
CA PHE A 131 -12.63 -1.49 -9.72
C PHE A 131 -13.91 -1.56 -8.87
N GLN A 132 -14.76 -0.54 -8.94
CA GLN A 132 -16.04 -0.53 -8.22
C GLN A 132 -16.98 -1.66 -8.67
N GLN A 133 -17.11 -1.90 -9.98
CA GLN A 133 -17.95 -2.99 -10.52
C GLN A 133 -17.47 -4.37 -10.09
N ARG A 134 -16.19 -4.52 -9.83
CA ARG A 134 -15.58 -5.75 -9.31
C ARG A 134 -15.76 -5.90 -7.79
N GLY A 135 -16.14 -4.83 -7.08
CA GLY A 135 -16.18 -4.78 -5.62
C GLY A 135 -14.81 -4.65 -4.97
N ASP A 136 -13.82 -4.14 -5.70
CA ASP A 136 -12.48 -3.87 -5.17
C ASP A 136 -12.51 -2.64 -4.26
N GLU A 137 -11.71 -2.66 -3.18
CA GLU A 137 -11.46 -1.48 -2.37
C GLU A 137 -10.52 -0.53 -3.11
N ILE A 138 -10.83 0.77 -3.12
CA ILE A 138 -9.90 1.82 -3.59
C ILE A 138 -9.39 2.58 -2.38
N ALA A 139 -8.16 2.31 -1.97
CA ALA A 139 -7.42 3.07 -0.97
C ALA A 139 -6.55 4.13 -1.65
N CYS A 140 -6.29 5.24 -0.96
CA CYS A 140 -5.52 6.34 -1.51
C CYS A 140 -4.01 6.05 -1.45
N HIS A 141 -3.35 6.13 -2.60
CA HIS A 141 -1.88 6.02 -2.73
C HIS A 141 -1.20 7.39 -2.91
N GLY A 142 -1.73 8.41 -2.23
CA GLY A 142 -1.26 9.77 -2.35
C GLY A 142 -1.71 10.47 -3.64
N LEU A 143 -1.29 11.73 -3.78
CA LEU A 143 -1.62 12.56 -4.95
C LEU A 143 -0.83 12.15 -6.18
N LYS A 144 0.48 12.03 -6.00
CA LYS A 144 1.49 11.67 -7.01
C LYS A 144 2.45 10.66 -6.39
N TRP A 145 3.15 9.94 -7.23
CA TRP A 145 4.15 8.99 -6.78
C TRP A 145 5.48 9.67 -6.45
N MET A 146 5.53 10.41 -5.35
CA MET A 146 6.66 11.23 -4.91
C MET A 146 7.02 10.99 -3.44
N HIS A 147 8.27 11.29 -3.07
CA HIS A 147 8.74 11.20 -1.69
C HIS A 147 8.32 12.44 -0.87
N TYR A 148 7.75 12.20 0.32
CA TYR A 148 7.33 13.26 1.23
C TYR A 148 8.35 13.60 2.32
N GLN A 149 9.43 12.82 2.46
CA GLN A 149 10.42 13.00 3.53
C GLN A 149 10.93 14.45 3.66
N ASN A 150 11.17 15.12 2.53
CA ASN A 150 11.71 16.48 2.46
C ASN A 150 10.65 17.53 2.03
N VAL A 151 9.40 17.15 1.94
CA VAL A 151 8.29 18.07 1.62
C VAL A 151 7.83 18.74 2.91
N ASP A 152 7.47 20.03 2.89
CA ASP A 152 6.92 20.71 4.05
C ASP A 152 5.51 20.19 4.39
N GLU A 153 5.12 20.37 5.66
CA GLU A 153 3.84 19.83 6.15
C GLU A 153 2.63 20.45 5.45
N ALA A 154 2.66 21.73 5.13
CA ALA A 154 1.53 22.39 4.50
C ALA A 154 1.28 21.84 3.10
N THR A 155 2.34 21.60 2.34
CA THR A 155 2.29 20.97 1.01
C THR A 155 1.83 19.51 1.11
N GLU A 156 2.38 18.71 2.05
CA GLU A 156 1.96 17.32 2.24
C GLU A 156 0.47 17.23 2.60
N ARG A 157 -0.01 18.09 3.51
CA ARG A 157 -1.42 18.18 3.90
C ARG A 157 -2.32 18.57 2.72
N ALA A 158 -1.88 19.54 1.91
CA ALA A 158 -2.62 19.96 0.72
C ALA A 158 -2.73 18.82 -0.30
N HIS A 159 -1.63 18.12 -0.56
CA HIS A 159 -1.62 16.95 -1.46
C HIS A 159 -2.52 15.83 -0.96
N MET A 160 -2.53 15.57 0.35
CA MET A 160 -3.43 14.56 0.94
C MET A 160 -4.90 14.95 0.73
N ALA A 161 -5.25 16.19 1.02
CA ALA A 161 -6.62 16.68 0.84
C ALA A 161 -7.07 16.62 -0.62
N GLU A 162 -6.19 17.01 -1.55
CA GLU A 162 -6.45 16.95 -2.99
C GLU A 162 -6.61 15.50 -3.48
N ALA A 163 -5.73 14.61 -3.06
CA ALA A 163 -5.80 13.19 -3.42
C ALA A 163 -7.12 12.55 -3.01
N LEU A 164 -7.50 12.75 -1.75
CA LEU A 164 -8.76 12.24 -1.21
C LEU A 164 -9.98 12.84 -1.94
N GLY A 165 -9.94 14.13 -2.24
CA GLY A 165 -10.99 14.82 -3.00
C GLY A 165 -11.12 14.32 -4.43
N ILE A 166 -10.01 14.02 -5.12
CA ILE A 166 -10.03 13.45 -6.47
C ILE A 166 -10.69 12.07 -6.44
N ILE A 167 -10.26 11.17 -5.55
CA ILE A 167 -10.81 9.81 -5.49
C ILE A 167 -12.30 9.85 -5.13
N GLU A 168 -12.67 10.63 -4.11
CA GLU A 168 -14.07 10.80 -3.70
C GLU A 168 -14.95 11.32 -4.86
N LYS A 169 -14.45 12.29 -5.62
CA LYS A 169 -15.15 12.81 -6.81
C LYS A 169 -15.34 11.77 -7.91
N LEU A 170 -14.32 10.92 -8.14
CA LEU A 170 -14.35 9.92 -9.22
C LEU A 170 -15.18 8.71 -8.86
N SER A 171 -15.11 8.24 -7.62
CA SER A 171 -15.78 7.03 -7.14
C SER A 171 -17.16 7.30 -6.54
N GLY A 172 -17.43 8.52 -6.10
CA GLY A 172 -18.59 8.84 -5.27
C GLY A 172 -18.44 8.43 -3.81
N GLU A 173 -17.31 7.83 -3.43
CA GLU A 173 -17.04 7.32 -2.10
C GLU A 173 -15.68 7.80 -1.62
N ARG A 174 -15.56 8.10 -0.32
CA ARG A 174 -14.29 8.47 0.26
C ARG A 174 -13.43 7.22 0.51
N PRO A 175 -12.12 7.25 0.19
CA PRO A 175 -11.22 6.17 0.56
C PRO A 175 -11.22 5.93 2.07
N LEU A 176 -11.18 4.67 2.47
CA LEU A 176 -11.07 4.28 3.88
C LEU A 176 -9.61 4.05 4.30
N GLY A 177 -8.74 3.70 3.37
CA GLY A 177 -7.34 3.39 3.58
C GLY A 177 -6.40 4.40 2.94
N TRP A 178 -5.22 4.50 3.53
CA TRP A 178 -4.09 5.30 3.05
C TRP A 178 -2.83 4.47 2.96
N TYR A 179 -2.10 4.62 1.88
CA TYR A 179 -0.73 4.13 1.71
C TYR A 179 0.01 5.05 0.76
N THR A 180 1.19 5.52 1.10
CA THR A 180 2.02 6.27 0.15
C THR A 180 3.30 5.54 -0.25
N GLY A 181 3.83 4.66 0.61
CA GLY A 181 5.09 3.96 0.39
C GLY A 181 6.31 4.90 0.34
N ARG A 182 6.09 6.20 0.51
CA ARG A 182 7.09 7.29 0.42
C ARG A 182 6.78 8.37 1.44
N ASP A 183 6.37 7.93 2.63
CA ASP A 183 5.90 8.73 3.73
C ASP A 183 6.96 9.66 4.32
N SER A 184 6.52 10.57 5.16
CA SER A 184 7.31 11.42 6.03
C SER A 184 7.04 11.08 7.50
N PRO A 185 7.84 11.56 8.45
CA PRO A 185 7.52 11.44 9.87
C PRO A 185 6.17 12.06 10.27
N ARG A 186 5.55 12.85 9.41
CA ARG A 186 4.27 13.54 9.65
C ARG A 186 3.07 12.80 9.04
N THR A 187 3.28 11.98 8.03
CA THR A 187 2.21 11.38 7.21
C THR A 187 1.14 10.73 8.08
N ARG A 188 1.50 9.85 9.02
CA ARG A 188 0.51 9.16 9.88
C ARG A 188 -0.30 10.13 10.74
N ARG A 189 0.31 11.19 11.26
CA ARG A 189 -0.43 12.23 11.98
C ARG A 189 -1.43 12.93 11.06
N LEU A 190 -1.03 13.25 9.83
CA LEU A 190 -1.91 13.87 8.84
C LEU A 190 -3.07 12.96 8.45
N VAL A 191 -2.81 11.64 8.33
CA VAL A 191 -3.88 10.64 8.13
C VAL A 191 -4.85 10.63 9.29
N ALA A 192 -4.34 10.65 10.53
CA ALA A 192 -5.18 10.69 11.72
C ALA A 192 -5.95 12.02 11.84
N ASP A 193 -5.37 13.15 11.39
CA ASP A 193 -6.03 14.45 11.37
C ASP A 193 -7.27 14.49 10.46
N ASP A 194 -7.28 13.73 9.36
CA ASP A 194 -8.43 13.63 8.46
C ASP A 194 -9.67 13.07 9.17
N GLY A 195 -9.50 12.13 10.09
CA GLY A 195 -10.53 11.59 10.97
C GLY A 195 -11.58 10.72 10.28
N ARG A 196 -11.51 10.50 8.96
CA ARG A 196 -12.41 9.66 8.16
C ARG A 196 -11.70 8.46 7.56
N LEU A 197 -10.36 8.51 7.45
CA LEU A 197 -9.54 7.35 7.10
C LEU A 197 -9.54 6.37 8.27
N LEU A 198 -9.78 5.10 8.00
CA LEU A 198 -9.85 4.05 9.01
C LEU A 198 -8.49 3.44 9.31
N TYR A 199 -7.58 3.42 8.32
CA TYR A 199 -6.27 2.82 8.49
C TYR A 199 -5.23 3.46 7.56
N ASP A 200 -3.96 3.24 7.89
CA ASP A 200 -2.85 3.37 6.96
C ASP A 200 -2.06 2.06 6.86
N SER A 201 -1.36 1.88 5.74
CA SER A 201 -0.50 0.73 5.46
C SER A 201 0.98 1.10 5.31
N ASP A 202 1.38 2.32 5.66
CA ASP A 202 2.78 2.77 5.62
C ASP A 202 3.58 2.19 6.80
N TYR A 203 3.59 0.86 6.92
CA TYR A 203 4.32 0.14 7.95
C TYR A 203 4.68 -1.27 7.49
N TYR A 204 5.92 -1.68 7.75
CA TYR A 204 6.51 -2.94 7.27
C TYR A 204 7.02 -3.84 8.40
N GLY A 205 6.64 -3.56 9.62
CA GLY A 205 7.28 -4.13 10.81
C GLY A 205 6.42 -5.10 11.61
N ASP A 206 5.35 -5.65 11.06
CA ASP A 206 4.51 -6.64 11.74
C ASP A 206 3.75 -7.51 10.72
N ASP A 207 3.32 -8.70 11.14
CA ASP A 207 2.48 -9.62 10.36
C ASP A 207 1.01 -9.56 10.78
N LEU A 208 0.64 -8.60 11.62
CA LEU A 208 -0.72 -8.37 12.07
C LEU A 208 -1.07 -6.89 12.10
N PRO A 209 -2.34 -6.53 11.80
CA PRO A 209 -2.83 -5.20 12.10
C PRO A 209 -2.75 -4.90 13.58
N PHE A 210 -2.48 -3.65 13.90
CA PHE A 210 -2.43 -3.22 15.31
C PHE A 210 -2.96 -1.80 15.46
N TRP A 211 -3.45 -1.52 16.65
CA TRP A 211 -3.85 -0.18 17.03
C TRP A 211 -2.71 0.55 17.72
N MET A 212 -2.55 1.81 17.39
CA MET A 212 -1.64 2.71 18.08
C MET A 212 -2.33 4.03 18.45
N LYS A 213 -1.73 4.75 19.39
CA LYS A 213 -2.16 6.10 19.74
C LYS A 213 -1.41 7.09 18.84
N VAL A 214 -2.15 7.96 18.18
CA VAL A 214 -1.58 9.03 17.36
C VAL A 214 -2.04 10.37 17.92
N GLN A 215 -1.10 11.26 18.20
CA GLN A 215 -1.43 12.63 18.57
C GLN A 215 -1.67 13.45 17.30
N ARG A 216 -2.87 13.98 17.18
CA ARG A 216 -3.30 14.85 16.09
C ARG A 216 -2.71 16.26 16.25
N THR A 217 -2.78 17.04 15.18
CA THR A 217 -2.33 18.44 15.17
C THR A 217 -3.09 19.32 16.17
N ASP A 218 -4.36 19.00 16.47
CA ASP A 218 -5.17 19.67 17.48
C ASP A 218 -4.83 19.26 18.93
N GLY A 219 -3.86 18.38 19.12
CA GLY A 219 -3.42 17.85 20.42
C GLY A 219 -4.23 16.65 20.91
N ALA A 220 -5.34 16.28 20.25
CA ALA A 220 -6.10 15.11 20.62
C ALA A 220 -5.32 13.83 20.34
N VAL A 221 -5.38 12.87 21.26
CA VAL A 221 -4.80 11.54 21.07
C VAL A 221 -5.92 10.57 20.68
N VAL A 222 -5.79 10.02 19.48
CA VAL A 222 -6.81 9.13 18.90
C VAL A 222 -6.25 7.73 18.64
N PRO A 223 -7.11 6.69 18.67
CA PRO A 223 -6.73 5.38 18.18
C PRO A 223 -6.61 5.43 16.66
N HIS A 224 -5.58 4.79 16.14
CA HIS A 224 -5.33 4.68 14.71
C HIS A 224 -4.97 3.23 14.36
N LEU A 225 -5.60 2.69 13.32
CA LEU A 225 -5.34 1.35 12.85
C LEU A 225 -4.20 1.35 11.83
N VAL A 226 -3.18 0.55 12.06
CA VAL A 226 -2.13 0.26 11.10
C VAL A 226 -2.35 -1.15 10.55
N VAL A 227 -2.44 -1.26 9.22
CA VAL A 227 -2.50 -2.53 8.50
C VAL A 227 -1.16 -2.72 7.81
N PRO A 228 -0.26 -3.56 8.33
CA PRO A 228 1.08 -3.70 7.77
C PRO A 228 1.07 -4.16 6.32
N TYR A 229 2.05 -3.70 5.55
CA TYR A 229 2.29 -4.11 4.18
C TYR A 229 3.49 -5.05 4.14
N THR A 230 3.32 -6.27 3.59
CA THR A 230 4.39 -7.27 3.50
C THR A 230 5.30 -6.93 2.33
N LEU A 231 6.26 -6.03 2.56
CA LEU A 231 7.04 -5.39 1.50
C LEU A 231 7.92 -6.35 0.70
N ASP A 232 8.37 -7.44 1.32
CA ASP A 232 9.15 -8.49 0.67
C ASP A 232 8.29 -9.38 -0.25
N CYS A 233 6.97 -9.42 -0.04
CA CYS A 233 5.99 -10.08 -0.92
C CYS A 233 5.48 -9.12 -2.00
N ASN A 234 6.39 -8.59 -2.82
CA ASN A 234 6.07 -7.54 -3.78
C ASN A 234 6.78 -7.77 -5.12
N ASP A 235 6.06 -7.60 -6.21
CA ASP A 235 6.58 -7.75 -7.57
C ASP A 235 7.60 -6.69 -7.96
N MET A 236 7.76 -5.61 -7.16
CA MET A 236 8.80 -4.62 -7.38
C MET A 236 10.21 -5.26 -7.44
N ARG A 237 10.38 -6.42 -6.82
CA ARG A 237 11.65 -7.15 -6.85
C ARG A 237 12.03 -7.66 -8.24
N PHE A 238 11.11 -7.72 -9.21
CA PHE A 238 11.48 -7.96 -10.62
C PHE A 238 12.32 -6.82 -11.22
N ALA A 239 12.16 -5.61 -10.69
CA ALA A 239 12.86 -4.42 -11.18
C ALA A 239 14.03 -3.98 -10.28
N LEU A 240 14.37 -4.77 -9.25
CA LEU A 240 15.45 -4.46 -8.32
C LEU A 240 16.64 -5.41 -8.53
N PRO A 241 17.88 -4.96 -8.28
CA PRO A 241 19.04 -5.84 -8.21
C PRO A 241 18.80 -6.95 -7.16
N GLN A 242 19.23 -8.18 -7.45
CA GLN A 242 19.01 -9.36 -6.60
C GLN A 242 17.52 -9.69 -6.37
N GLY A 243 16.67 -9.26 -7.27
CA GLY A 243 15.24 -9.59 -7.26
C GLY A 243 14.92 -10.89 -7.99
N TYR A 244 13.66 -10.99 -8.46
CA TYR A 244 13.20 -12.17 -9.20
C TYR A 244 13.61 -12.09 -10.67
N SER A 245 14.17 -13.18 -11.21
CA SER A 245 14.55 -13.26 -12.62
C SER A 245 13.38 -13.67 -13.54
N HIS A 246 12.43 -14.45 -13.02
CA HIS A 246 11.24 -14.93 -13.74
C HIS A 246 10.12 -15.26 -12.75
N ALA A 247 8.99 -15.80 -13.21
CA ALA A 247 7.80 -16.03 -12.39
C ALA A 247 8.00 -17.05 -11.26
N ASP A 248 8.73 -18.14 -11.51
CA ASP A 248 8.86 -19.22 -10.53
C ASP A 248 9.46 -18.76 -9.19
N PRO A 249 10.57 -18.02 -9.11
CA PRO A 249 11.08 -17.51 -7.83
C PRO A 249 10.11 -16.58 -7.11
N PHE A 250 9.29 -15.83 -7.84
CA PHE A 250 8.24 -15.02 -7.23
C PHE A 250 7.17 -15.90 -6.61
N PHE A 251 6.67 -16.88 -7.37
CA PHE A 251 5.68 -17.84 -6.91
C PHE A 251 6.17 -18.64 -5.69
N GLU A 252 7.39 -19.18 -5.76
CA GLU A 252 8.00 -19.94 -4.66
C GLU A 252 8.09 -19.10 -3.39
N TYR A 253 8.54 -17.86 -3.50
CA TYR A 253 8.65 -16.97 -2.35
C TYR A 253 7.28 -16.66 -1.72
N MET A 254 6.26 -16.36 -2.56
CA MET A 254 4.89 -16.13 -2.07
C MET A 254 4.31 -17.37 -1.40
N LYS A 255 4.54 -18.54 -2.03
CA LYS A 255 4.08 -19.82 -1.50
C LYS A 255 4.74 -20.15 -0.16
N ASP A 256 6.06 -19.99 -0.05
CA ASP A 256 6.79 -20.30 1.18
C ASP A 256 6.38 -19.35 2.32
N THR A 257 6.19 -18.07 2.02
CA THR A 257 5.64 -17.10 2.98
C THR A 257 4.25 -17.51 3.44
N PHE A 258 3.37 -17.86 2.49
CA PHE A 258 2.03 -18.34 2.81
C PHE A 258 2.07 -19.60 3.67
N ASP A 259 2.85 -20.59 3.29
CA ASP A 259 2.93 -21.88 4.01
C ASP A 259 3.45 -21.69 5.45
N ALA A 260 4.45 -20.83 5.66
CA ALA A 260 4.96 -20.51 6.98
C ALA A 260 3.89 -19.85 7.87
N LEU A 261 3.25 -18.79 7.38
CA LEU A 261 2.22 -18.08 8.14
C LEU A 261 0.95 -18.92 8.34
N TYR A 262 0.61 -19.76 7.36
CA TYR A 262 -0.51 -20.70 7.48
C TYR A 262 -0.26 -21.78 8.55
N ALA A 263 0.98 -22.27 8.66
CA ALA A 263 1.38 -23.20 9.70
C ALA A 263 1.35 -22.55 11.10
N GLU A 264 1.73 -21.27 11.21
CA GLU A 264 1.60 -20.53 12.47
C GLU A 264 0.14 -20.38 12.93
N GLY A 265 -0.80 -20.33 12.00
CA GLY A 265 -2.24 -20.30 12.26
C GLY A 265 -2.87 -21.66 12.54
N ASP A 266 -2.11 -22.76 12.60
CA ASP A 266 -2.65 -24.08 12.86
C ASP A 266 -3.16 -24.20 14.30
N PRO A 267 -4.46 -24.50 14.53
CA PRO A 267 -5.03 -24.67 15.87
C PRO A 267 -4.46 -25.86 16.65
N HIS A 268 -3.79 -26.79 15.98
CA HIS A 268 -3.06 -27.90 16.61
C HIS A 268 -1.57 -27.62 16.81
N GLY A 269 -1.11 -26.44 16.36
CA GLY A 269 0.26 -25.96 16.46
C GLY A 269 0.37 -24.69 17.29
N LEU A 270 0.89 -23.60 16.69
CA LEU A 270 1.06 -22.31 17.40
C LEU A 270 -0.28 -21.59 17.65
N ASP A 271 -1.27 -21.80 16.80
CA ASP A 271 -2.59 -21.16 16.86
C ASP A 271 -2.53 -19.62 16.91
N ARG A 272 -1.72 -19.05 16.01
CA ARG A 272 -1.52 -17.60 15.87
C ARG A 272 -1.68 -17.16 14.43
N PRO A 273 -2.94 -17.11 13.92
CA PRO A 273 -3.21 -16.66 12.57
C PRO A 273 -2.60 -15.29 12.28
N LYS A 274 -1.99 -15.16 11.10
CA LYS A 274 -1.32 -13.96 10.63
C LYS A 274 -2.02 -13.37 9.38
N MET A 275 -1.45 -12.29 8.85
CA MET A 275 -1.79 -11.79 7.53
C MET A 275 -0.54 -11.65 6.67
N MET A 276 -0.73 -11.67 5.36
CA MET A 276 0.24 -11.20 4.39
C MET A 276 -0.45 -10.37 3.32
N SER A 277 0.26 -9.40 2.78
CA SER A 277 -0.13 -8.72 1.55
C SER A 277 0.77 -9.15 0.40
N ILE A 278 0.22 -9.23 -0.82
CA ILE A 278 0.98 -9.47 -2.04
C ILE A 278 0.86 -8.23 -2.89
N GLY A 279 1.98 -7.51 -3.03
CA GLY A 279 2.06 -6.26 -3.78
C GLY A 279 2.28 -6.51 -5.26
N MET A 280 1.43 -5.90 -6.08
CA MET A 280 1.44 -6.02 -7.54
C MET A 280 1.43 -4.65 -8.19
N HIS A 281 2.18 -4.49 -9.29
CA HIS A 281 2.18 -3.29 -10.12
C HIS A 281 1.76 -3.65 -11.55
N CYS A 282 0.90 -2.82 -12.15
CA CYS A 282 0.35 -3.14 -13.47
C CYS A 282 1.44 -3.32 -14.53
N ARG A 283 2.49 -2.49 -14.51
CA ARG A 283 3.63 -2.56 -15.44
C ARG A 283 4.62 -3.68 -15.15
N LEU A 284 4.63 -4.24 -13.93
CA LEU A 284 5.57 -5.32 -13.53
C LEU A 284 4.92 -6.69 -13.64
N LEU A 285 4.02 -7.05 -12.73
CA LEU A 285 3.37 -8.36 -12.74
C LEU A 285 2.50 -8.55 -13.99
N GLY A 286 1.93 -7.47 -14.52
CA GLY A 286 1.13 -7.55 -15.74
C GLY A 286 1.89 -7.93 -17.02
N ARG A 287 3.19 -8.22 -16.96
CA ARG A 287 3.97 -8.75 -18.10
C ARG A 287 3.64 -10.23 -18.33
N PRO A 288 3.55 -10.69 -19.61
CA PRO A 288 3.15 -12.08 -19.91
C PRO A 288 4.02 -13.17 -19.29
N GLY A 289 5.28 -12.88 -19.07
CA GLY A 289 6.22 -13.85 -18.48
C GLY A 289 6.22 -13.88 -16.95
N ARG A 290 5.32 -13.14 -16.28
CA ARG A 290 5.30 -13.01 -14.81
C ARG A 290 3.96 -13.36 -14.17
N ILE A 291 2.87 -13.39 -14.98
CA ILE A 291 1.51 -13.68 -14.52
C ILE A 291 1.22 -15.18 -14.54
#